data_f70848b279b60aa5a4433165d10a6373
#
_entry.id   f70848b279b60aa5a4433165d10a6373
#
_cell.length_a   1.000
_cell.length_b   1.000
_cell.length_c   1.000
_cell.angle_alpha   90.00
_cell.angle_beta   90.00
_cell.angle_gamma   90.00
#
_symmetry.space_group_name_H-M   'P 1'
#
loop_
_entity.id
_entity.type
_entity.pdbx_description
1 polymer ?
#
loop_
_entity_poly.entity_id
_entity_poly.type
_entity_poly.pdbx_seq_one_letter_code
_entity_poly.pdbx_strand_id
1 'polypeptide(L)'
;INLDITQQQDYAAPARAIYWGARQIMMEIGRLDPGDIIDYQINKKGFTYALLTGGTGNDESRFIPPMRGQFYDIVPFWTTEPTVRKVYKVNIPMEKEMQFQFYQGECTSSMRYEDGRKAYTFVSTDIMPTRREPNMVDLFDAAPKLMMSSTPRWQDKSLWFNKVNEDYGSFSAIPEAQKKVDELIQGKKTEMEKIAVLTHWVADNIRYSGISMGKGEGYTLHNLKMNYTDRCGVCKDIAGTLIAFLRMAGFEAYPAMTMAGSRVESIPADHFNHCVAVVKLSSGTYMPLDPTWVPFCRELWSSAEQQQNYLPGVPEGSDLCLTPVSAPENHYVRIKANNRLDAKGTLTGQFTITAEGQSDSNIRRIFTTGWQSQWQAALESQLLAVSPKARLIS
;
A
#
# COMPACT_ATOMS: atom_id res chain seq x y z
N ILE A 1 -22.65 -27.54 -22.38
CA ILE A 1 -22.33 -26.49 -23.35
C ILE A 1 -20.83 -26.26 -23.22
N ASN A 2 -20.08 -26.56 -24.28
CA ASN A 2 -18.68 -26.13 -24.34
C ASN A 2 -18.70 -24.63 -24.66
N LEU A 3 -18.36 -23.82 -23.68
CA LEU A 3 -18.19 -22.40 -23.87
C LEU A 3 -16.83 -22.17 -24.54
N ASP A 4 -16.82 -21.66 -25.74
CA ASP A 4 -15.60 -21.14 -26.33
C ASP A 4 -15.13 -19.94 -25.49
N ILE A 5 -13.95 -20.05 -24.91
CA ILE A 5 -13.30 -18.94 -24.18
C ILE A 5 -12.84 -17.95 -25.25
N THR A 6 -13.67 -16.98 -25.51
CA THR A 6 -13.58 -16.31 -26.78
C THR A 6 -12.66 -15.12 -26.82
N GLN A 7 -12.36 -14.41 -25.78
CA GLN A 7 -11.46 -13.27 -25.98
C GLN A 7 -10.76 -12.83 -24.68
N GLN A 8 -9.45 -12.80 -24.75
CA GLN A 8 -8.65 -12.02 -23.82
C GLN A 8 -8.75 -10.55 -24.23
N GLN A 9 -9.34 -9.74 -23.37
CA GLN A 9 -9.49 -8.30 -23.60
C GLN A 9 -8.66 -7.52 -22.59
N ASP A 10 -8.19 -6.36 -23.01
CA ASP A 10 -7.63 -5.41 -22.06
C ASP A 10 -8.76 -4.88 -21.17
N TYR A 11 -8.53 -4.94 -19.86
CA TYR A 11 -9.48 -4.40 -18.89
C TYR A 11 -9.45 -2.87 -18.97
N ALA A 12 -10.62 -2.24 -19.02
CA ALA A 12 -10.72 -0.79 -19.09
C ALA A 12 -9.97 -0.13 -17.93
N ALA A 13 -9.02 0.74 -18.24
CA ALA A 13 -8.27 1.47 -17.26
C ALA A 13 -9.20 2.38 -16.42
N PRO A 14 -9.06 2.44 -15.09
CA PRO A 14 -9.70 3.46 -14.30
C PRO A 14 -9.32 4.85 -14.83
N ALA A 15 -10.23 5.81 -14.79
CA ALA A 15 -10.08 7.15 -15.40
C ALA A 15 -8.80 7.93 -15.02
N ARG A 16 -8.06 7.49 -14.02
CA ARG A 16 -6.80 8.08 -13.54
C ARG A 16 -5.57 7.19 -13.72
N ALA A 17 -5.72 6.00 -14.29
CA ALA A 17 -4.59 5.11 -14.53
C ALA A 17 -3.95 5.46 -15.88
N ILE A 18 -2.74 5.95 -15.86
CA ILE A 18 -1.97 6.28 -17.06
C ILE A 18 -1.40 5.01 -17.71
N TYR A 19 -1.08 4.02 -16.87
CA TYR A 19 -0.56 2.73 -17.30
C TYR A 19 -1.36 1.61 -16.62
N TRP A 20 -2.03 0.82 -17.43
CA TRP A 20 -2.89 -0.25 -16.98
C TRP A 20 -2.68 -1.45 -17.88
N GLY A 21 -2.07 -2.50 -17.36
CA GLY A 21 -1.80 -3.73 -18.09
C GLY A 21 -2.71 -4.89 -17.72
N ALA A 22 -3.80 -4.63 -16.99
CA ALA A 22 -4.71 -5.69 -16.59
C ALA A 22 -5.50 -6.23 -17.78
N ARG A 23 -5.61 -7.54 -17.88
CA ARG A 23 -6.38 -8.26 -18.90
C ARG A 23 -7.49 -9.05 -18.24
N GLN A 24 -8.59 -9.20 -18.94
CA GLN A 24 -9.72 -10.02 -18.51
C GLN A 24 -10.06 -11.05 -19.57
N ILE A 25 -10.56 -12.18 -19.12
CA ILE A 25 -11.21 -13.17 -19.97
C ILE A 25 -12.71 -13.05 -19.69
N MET A 26 -13.49 -12.81 -20.72
CA MET A 26 -14.94 -12.77 -20.65
C MET A 26 -15.52 -14.04 -21.25
N MET A 27 -16.53 -14.58 -20.60
CA MET A 27 -17.32 -15.71 -21.08
C MET A 27 -18.80 -15.31 -21.05
N GLU A 28 -19.45 -15.34 -22.21
CA GLU A 28 -20.90 -15.17 -22.27
C GLU A 28 -21.59 -16.52 -22.04
N ILE A 29 -22.34 -16.62 -20.97
CA ILE A 29 -23.04 -17.85 -20.59
C ILE A 29 -24.46 -17.88 -21.18
N GLY A 30 -24.95 -16.73 -21.64
CA GLY A 30 -26.33 -16.57 -22.10
C GLY A 30 -27.33 -16.35 -20.95
N ARG A 31 -28.61 -16.45 -21.25
CA ARG A 31 -29.66 -16.31 -20.25
C ARG A 31 -29.72 -17.59 -19.39
N LEU A 32 -29.79 -17.37 -18.09
CA LEU A 32 -29.98 -18.41 -17.09
C LEU A 32 -31.40 -18.34 -16.52
N ASP A 33 -31.98 -19.49 -16.26
CA ASP A 33 -33.26 -19.64 -15.61
C ASP A 33 -33.08 -20.17 -14.16
N PRO A 34 -34.03 -19.95 -13.25
CA PRO A 34 -33.96 -20.50 -11.89
C PRO A 34 -33.81 -22.02 -11.93
N GLY A 35 -32.76 -22.52 -11.27
CA GLY A 35 -32.41 -23.95 -11.25
C GLY A 35 -31.22 -24.31 -12.15
N ASP A 36 -30.78 -23.41 -13.01
CA ASP A 36 -29.55 -23.62 -13.81
C ASP A 36 -28.31 -23.62 -12.91
N ILE A 37 -27.36 -24.49 -13.24
CA ILE A 37 -26.10 -24.63 -12.52
C ILE A 37 -24.95 -24.28 -13.44
N ILE A 38 -24.06 -23.41 -12.95
CA ILE A 38 -22.78 -23.12 -13.60
C ILE A 38 -21.69 -23.82 -12.81
N ASP A 39 -20.95 -24.71 -13.47
CA ASP A 39 -19.74 -25.31 -12.95
C ASP A 39 -18.52 -24.81 -13.73
N TYR A 40 -17.51 -24.29 -13.03
CA TYR A 40 -16.29 -23.81 -13.69
C TYR A 40 -15.05 -24.15 -12.86
N GLN A 41 -13.93 -24.33 -13.54
CA GLN A 41 -12.64 -24.57 -12.95
C GLN A 41 -11.61 -23.58 -13.48
N ILE A 42 -10.86 -22.96 -12.59
CA ILE A 42 -9.75 -22.05 -12.92
C ILE A 42 -8.44 -22.69 -12.44
N ASN A 43 -7.51 -22.90 -13.36
CA ASN A 43 -6.17 -23.35 -13.05
C ASN A 43 -5.19 -22.18 -13.18
N LYS A 44 -4.46 -21.90 -12.10
CA LYS A 44 -3.37 -20.93 -12.10
C LYS A 44 -2.06 -21.62 -11.74
N LYS A 45 -0.99 -21.30 -12.47
CA LYS A 45 0.35 -21.82 -12.20
C LYS A 45 1.32 -20.65 -12.09
N GLY A 46 2.16 -20.63 -11.06
CA GLY A 46 3.16 -19.59 -10.81
C GLY A 46 3.00 -18.94 -9.45
N PHE A 47 3.66 -17.81 -9.26
CA PHE A 47 3.60 -17.03 -8.04
C PHE A 47 2.68 -15.82 -8.22
N THR A 48 1.99 -15.45 -7.14
CA THR A 48 1.26 -14.18 -7.07
C THR A 48 2.19 -13.16 -6.40
N TYR A 49 2.56 -12.11 -7.14
CA TYR A 49 3.33 -11.00 -6.56
C TYR A 49 2.37 -10.03 -5.88
N ALA A 50 2.75 -9.52 -4.71
CA ALA A 50 1.90 -8.65 -3.91
C ALA A 50 1.54 -7.32 -4.60
N LEU A 51 2.35 -6.87 -5.54
CA LEU A 51 2.20 -5.54 -6.13
C LEU A 51 2.05 -5.52 -7.64
N LEU A 52 2.28 -6.63 -8.34
CA LEU A 52 2.29 -6.60 -9.80
C LEU A 52 1.77 -7.90 -10.40
N THR A 53 0.92 -7.70 -11.37
CA THR A 53 0.30 -8.76 -12.14
C THR A 53 1.28 -9.38 -13.13
N GLY A 54 1.48 -10.70 -12.99
CA GLY A 54 1.78 -11.56 -14.11
C GLY A 54 3.16 -11.41 -14.72
N GLY A 55 4.17 -11.86 -14.02
CA GLY A 55 5.39 -12.31 -14.66
C GLY A 55 5.12 -13.58 -15.43
N THR A 56 5.26 -13.56 -16.74
CA THR A 56 5.35 -14.76 -17.54
C THR A 56 6.73 -15.35 -17.41
N GLY A 57 6.91 -16.33 -16.57
CA GLY A 57 7.78 -17.49 -16.66
C GLY A 57 9.29 -17.37 -16.88
N ASN A 58 9.86 -16.18 -17.09
CA ASN A 58 11.30 -15.96 -17.24
C ASN A 58 11.82 -14.95 -16.22
N ASP A 59 11.58 -15.24 -14.95
CA ASP A 59 12.13 -14.44 -13.87
C ASP A 59 13.66 -14.61 -13.86
N GLU A 60 14.37 -13.58 -14.24
CA GLU A 60 15.77 -13.50 -13.94
C GLU A 60 15.92 -13.60 -12.41
N SER A 61 16.91 -14.35 -11.96
CA SER A 61 17.17 -14.59 -10.52
C SER A 61 17.32 -13.32 -9.67
N ARG A 62 17.48 -12.17 -10.31
CA ARG A 62 17.55 -10.83 -9.70
C ARG A 62 16.21 -10.28 -9.24
N PHE A 63 15.12 -10.76 -9.83
CA PHE A 63 13.78 -10.28 -9.58
C PHE A 63 13.07 -11.34 -8.75
N ILE A 64 13.21 -11.20 -7.48
CA ILE A 64 12.98 -12.27 -6.52
C ILE A 64 11.50 -12.30 -6.17
N PRO A 65 10.81 -13.43 -6.48
CA PRO A 65 9.52 -13.71 -5.88
C PRO A 65 9.66 -13.76 -4.36
N PRO A 66 8.54 -13.68 -3.63
CA PRO A 66 8.57 -13.86 -2.17
C PRO A 66 9.37 -15.10 -1.82
N MET A 67 10.16 -15.02 -0.80
CA MET A 67 11.16 -15.99 -0.31
C MET A 67 11.09 -17.37 -0.97
N ARG A 68 12.08 -17.72 -1.77
CA ARG A 68 12.09 -19.02 -2.51
C ARG A 68 11.83 -20.19 -1.59
N GLY A 69 10.94 -21.08 -2.04
CA GLY A 69 10.57 -22.27 -1.30
C GLY A 69 9.60 -22.01 -0.14
N GLN A 70 9.16 -20.78 0.06
CA GLN A 70 8.10 -20.47 1.02
C GLN A 70 6.76 -20.28 0.31
N PHE A 71 5.69 -20.61 1.02
CA PHE A 71 4.32 -20.47 0.57
C PHE A 71 3.54 -19.61 1.58
N TYR A 72 2.67 -18.77 1.09
CA TYR A 72 1.66 -18.09 1.89
C TYR A 72 0.37 -17.96 1.10
N ASP A 73 -0.74 -17.80 1.80
CA ASP A 73 -2.00 -17.40 1.21
C ASP A 73 -2.85 -16.64 2.22
N ILE A 74 -3.69 -15.74 1.72
CA ILE A 74 -4.66 -14.98 2.49
C ILE A 74 -6.01 -15.19 1.82
N VAL A 75 -6.80 -16.07 2.40
CA VAL A 75 -8.03 -16.56 1.80
C VAL A 75 -9.23 -15.93 2.46
N PRO A 76 -9.99 -15.07 1.76
CA PRO A 76 -11.25 -14.55 2.29
C PRO A 76 -12.24 -15.69 2.47
N PHE A 77 -12.91 -15.74 3.62
CA PHE A 77 -14.01 -16.64 3.89
C PHE A 77 -15.35 -15.91 3.95
N TRP A 78 -15.40 -14.69 3.49
CA TRP A 78 -16.64 -13.95 3.21
C TRP A 78 -16.98 -14.05 1.72
N THR A 79 -18.23 -13.76 1.41
CA THR A 79 -18.77 -13.73 0.05
C THR A 79 -19.79 -12.62 -0.07
N THR A 80 -20.08 -12.17 -1.28
CA THR A 80 -21.14 -11.20 -1.58
C THR A 80 -22.50 -11.88 -1.79
N GLU A 81 -22.47 -13.18 -2.05
CA GLU A 81 -23.65 -14.00 -2.28
C GLU A 81 -23.77 -15.10 -1.22
N PRO A 82 -24.97 -15.62 -0.92
CA PRO A 82 -25.14 -16.75 -0.01
C PRO A 82 -24.33 -17.94 -0.49
N THR A 83 -23.48 -18.48 0.37
CA THR A 83 -22.61 -19.61 0.01
C THR A 83 -22.84 -20.78 0.95
N VAL A 84 -23.39 -21.86 0.42
CA VAL A 84 -23.70 -23.07 1.19
C VAL A 84 -22.42 -23.69 1.78
N ARG A 85 -21.36 -23.75 1.00
CA ARG A 85 -20.12 -24.37 1.45
C ARG A 85 -18.91 -23.81 0.72
N LYS A 86 -17.90 -23.38 1.48
CA LYS A 86 -16.58 -23.01 0.99
C LYS A 86 -15.54 -23.96 1.54
N VAL A 87 -14.73 -24.53 0.65
CA VAL A 87 -13.63 -25.43 1.00
C VAL A 87 -12.34 -24.88 0.44
N TYR A 88 -11.34 -24.75 1.29
CA TYR A 88 -9.98 -24.45 0.87
C TYR A 88 -9.07 -25.62 1.24
N LYS A 89 -8.32 -26.11 0.27
CA LYS A 89 -7.35 -27.21 0.47
C LYS A 89 -5.97 -26.74 0.05
N VAL A 90 -4.97 -27.11 0.84
CA VAL A 90 -3.57 -26.88 0.50
C VAL A 90 -2.75 -28.12 0.75
N ASN A 91 -1.99 -28.54 -0.25
CA ASN A 91 -1.12 -29.70 -0.18
C ASN A 91 0.34 -29.24 -0.24
N ILE A 92 1.09 -29.49 0.81
CA ILE A 92 2.50 -29.09 0.92
C ILE A 92 3.40 -30.32 1.06
N PRO A 93 4.69 -30.22 0.69
CA PRO A 93 5.66 -31.27 0.93
C PRO A 93 5.74 -31.65 2.42
N MET A 94 6.09 -32.90 2.71
CA MET A 94 6.16 -33.42 4.09
C MET A 94 7.13 -32.67 4.98
N GLU A 95 8.24 -32.19 4.42
CA GLU A 95 9.30 -31.47 5.11
C GLU A 95 8.94 -30.01 5.40
N LYS A 96 7.85 -29.50 4.83
CA LYS A 96 7.40 -28.12 5.08
C LYS A 96 6.49 -28.07 6.30
N GLU A 97 6.74 -27.06 7.12
CA GLU A 97 5.81 -26.69 8.18
C GLU A 97 4.90 -25.55 7.72
N MET A 98 3.70 -25.53 8.23
CA MET A 98 2.69 -24.52 7.93
C MET A 98 2.10 -23.99 9.22
N GLN A 99 2.11 -22.69 9.38
CA GLN A 99 1.33 -22.01 10.40
C GLN A 99 0.10 -21.38 9.75
N PHE A 100 -0.99 -21.34 10.47
CA PHE A 100 -2.23 -20.74 9.99
C PHE A 100 -3.05 -20.18 11.15
N GLN A 101 -3.87 -19.19 10.83
CA GLN A 101 -4.84 -18.64 11.76
C GLN A 101 -6.08 -18.20 10.99
N PHE A 102 -7.25 -18.48 11.58
CA PHE A 102 -8.52 -17.98 11.11
C PHE A 102 -8.91 -16.76 11.92
N TYR A 103 -9.23 -15.66 11.25
CA TYR A 103 -9.58 -14.39 11.85
C TYR A 103 -11.06 -14.08 11.63
N GLN A 104 -11.67 -13.36 12.55
CA GLN A 104 -13.04 -12.81 12.47
C GLN A 104 -14.12 -13.89 12.27
N GLY A 105 -13.91 -15.09 12.78
CA GLY A 105 -14.86 -16.18 12.71
C GLY A 105 -14.25 -17.53 12.98
N GLU A 106 -14.95 -18.58 12.58
CA GLU A 106 -14.54 -19.97 12.78
C GLU A 106 -14.64 -20.77 11.48
N CYS A 107 -13.82 -21.80 11.37
CA CYS A 107 -13.92 -22.82 10.33
C CYS A 107 -13.54 -24.19 10.89
N THR A 108 -14.05 -25.24 10.28
CA THR A 108 -13.56 -26.60 10.55
C THR A 108 -12.26 -26.81 9.81
N SER A 109 -11.21 -27.20 10.53
CA SER A 109 -9.91 -27.50 9.94
C SER A 109 -9.51 -28.97 10.19
N SER A 110 -8.85 -29.56 9.23
CA SER A 110 -8.26 -30.89 9.36
C SER A 110 -6.95 -31.01 8.59
N MET A 111 -6.08 -31.89 9.03
CA MET A 111 -4.83 -32.22 8.33
C MET A 111 -4.76 -33.75 8.16
N ARG A 112 -4.33 -34.17 6.98
CA ARG A 112 -4.10 -35.59 6.64
C ARG A 112 -2.78 -35.74 5.90
N TYR A 113 -2.25 -36.95 5.97
CA TYR A 113 -1.12 -37.35 5.15
C TYR A 113 -1.65 -38.11 3.94
N GLU A 114 -1.49 -37.54 2.76
CA GLU A 114 -1.98 -38.08 1.50
C GLU A 114 -0.84 -37.99 0.45
N ASP A 115 -0.56 -39.08 -0.25
CA ASP A 115 0.42 -39.17 -1.35
C ASP A 115 1.81 -38.54 -1.00
N GLY A 116 2.29 -38.77 0.22
CA GLY A 116 3.58 -38.28 0.70
C GLY A 116 3.59 -36.76 0.95
N ARG A 117 2.42 -36.15 1.17
CA ARG A 117 2.23 -34.72 1.42
C ARG A 117 1.37 -34.48 2.65
N LYS A 118 1.47 -33.30 3.23
CA LYS A 118 0.53 -32.81 4.25
C LYS A 118 -0.61 -32.09 3.52
N ALA A 119 -1.83 -32.59 3.67
CA ALA A 119 -3.05 -32.03 3.09
C ALA A 119 -3.87 -31.31 4.18
N TYR A 120 -3.90 -30.00 4.16
CA TYR A 120 -4.75 -29.20 5.05
C TYR A 120 -6.07 -28.88 4.36
N THR A 121 -7.15 -28.97 5.10
CA THR A 121 -8.50 -28.66 4.59
C THR A 121 -9.20 -27.75 5.58
N PHE A 122 -9.75 -26.66 5.08
CA PHE A 122 -10.53 -25.67 5.83
C PHE A 122 -11.91 -25.58 5.21
N VAL A 123 -12.95 -25.65 6.05
CA VAL A 123 -14.35 -25.71 5.59
C VAL A 123 -15.18 -24.70 6.40
N SER A 124 -15.95 -23.91 5.70
CA SER A 124 -17.03 -23.09 6.28
C SER A 124 -18.32 -23.36 5.53
N THR A 125 -19.45 -23.39 6.23
CA THR A 125 -20.77 -23.62 5.65
C THR A 125 -21.72 -22.48 5.98
N ASP A 126 -22.78 -22.35 5.19
CA ASP A 126 -23.87 -21.40 5.40
C ASP A 126 -23.39 -19.96 5.58
N ILE A 127 -22.46 -19.57 4.72
CA ILE A 127 -21.86 -18.22 4.73
C ILE A 127 -22.87 -17.22 4.23
N MET A 128 -23.29 -16.29 5.10
CA MET A 128 -24.17 -15.21 4.75
C MET A 128 -23.44 -14.12 3.98
N PRO A 129 -24.13 -13.40 3.05
CA PRO A 129 -23.52 -12.32 2.29
C PRO A 129 -22.97 -11.23 3.20
N THR A 130 -21.74 -10.85 2.96
CA THR A 130 -21.11 -9.70 3.63
C THR A 130 -21.32 -8.46 2.79
N ARG A 131 -21.94 -7.44 3.37
CA ARG A 131 -22.18 -6.16 2.71
C ARG A 131 -21.15 -5.13 3.19
N ARG A 132 -20.68 -4.32 2.24
CA ARG A 132 -19.82 -3.20 2.56
C ARG A 132 -20.66 -2.01 3.02
N GLU A 133 -20.29 -1.44 4.16
CA GLU A 133 -20.90 -0.23 4.69
C GLU A 133 -20.07 1.01 4.33
N PRO A 134 -20.67 2.20 4.20
CA PRO A 134 -19.93 3.43 3.99
C PRO A 134 -18.94 3.67 5.15
N ASN A 135 -17.70 4.03 4.81
CA ASN A 135 -16.62 4.34 5.75
C ASN A 135 -16.23 3.21 6.71
N MET A 136 -16.63 1.96 6.45
CA MET A 136 -16.12 0.82 7.21
C MET A 136 -14.63 0.57 6.92
N VAL A 137 -13.98 -0.14 7.83
CA VAL A 137 -12.64 -0.69 7.61
C VAL A 137 -12.63 -1.70 6.45
N ASP A 138 -11.46 -2.09 6.00
CA ASP A 138 -11.36 -3.08 4.92
C ASP A 138 -12.01 -4.42 5.33
N LEU A 139 -12.60 -5.13 4.36
CA LEU A 139 -13.22 -6.44 4.63
C LEU A 139 -12.22 -7.47 5.15
N PHE A 140 -10.95 -7.35 4.81
CA PHE A 140 -9.91 -8.19 5.41
C PHE A 140 -9.72 -7.95 6.92
N ASP A 141 -10.19 -6.82 7.45
CA ASP A 141 -10.17 -6.54 8.89
C ASP A 141 -11.50 -6.85 9.59
N ALA A 142 -12.60 -6.84 8.85
CA ALA A 142 -13.96 -6.96 9.40
C ALA A 142 -14.60 -8.32 9.18
N ALA A 143 -14.15 -9.10 8.19
CA ALA A 143 -14.81 -10.33 7.77
C ALA A 143 -13.90 -11.56 7.89
N PRO A 144 -14.48 -12.79 7.95
CA PRO A 144 -13.71 -14.01 8.15
C PRO A 144 -12.65 -14.23 7.09
N LYS A 145 -11.41 -14.46 7.51
CA LYS A 145 -10.28 -14.77 6.62
C LYS A 145 -9.39 -15.86 7.23
N LEU A 146 -8.82 -16.69 6.36
CA LEU A 146 -7.76 -17.62 6.70
C LEU A 146 -6.44 -17.05 6.23
N MET A 147 -5.46 -16.96 7.11
CA MET A 147 -4.09 -16.67 6.73
C MET A 147 -3.21 -17.86 7.01
N MET A 148 -2.28 -18.14 6.12
CA MET A 148 -1.31 -19.21 6.27
C MET A 148 0.05 -18.84 5.67
N SER A 149 1.09 -19.41 6.25
CA SER A 149 2.45 -19.22 5.77
C SER A 149 3.36 -20.37 6.18
N SER A 150 4.27 -20.75 5.30
CA SER A 150 5.39 -21.63 5.64
C SER A 150 6.64 -20.84 6.08
N THR A 151 6.64 -19.52 6.00
CA THR A 151 7.70 -18.68 6.55
C THR A 151 7.67 -18.79 8.08
N PRO A 152 8.76 -19.18 8.74
CA PRO A 152 8.72 -19.46 10.18
C PRO A 152 8.45 -18.22 11.03
N ARG A 153 9.11 -17.11 10.73
CA ARG A 153 9.08 -15.88 11.55
C ARG A 153 9.18 -14.63 10.69
N TRP A 154 8.70 -13.53 11.21
CA TRP A 154 8.88 -12.22 10.59
C TRP A 154 10.35 -11.81 10.48
N GLN A 155 11.19 -12.20 11.45
CA GLN A 155 12.64 -11.94 11.41
C GLN A 155 13.29 -12.57 10.17
N ASP A 156 12.89 -13.78 9.80
CA ASP A 156 13.45 -14.47 8.62
C ASP A 156 13.08 -13.71 7.34
N LYS A 157 11.88 -13.14 7.29
CA LYS A 157 11.44 -12.30 6.19
C LYS A 157 12.13 -10.94 6.17
N SER A 158 12.35 -10.32 7.32
CA SER A 158 13.11 -9.08 7.46
C SER A 158 14.52 -9.23 6.94
N LEU A 159 15.24 -10.28 7.36
CA LEU A 159 16.59 -10.61 6.87
C LEU A 159 16.61 -10.81 5.36
N TRP A 160 15.65 -11.57 4.82
CA TRP A 160 15.53 -11.78 3.39
C TRP A 160 15.31 -10.45 2.64
N PHE A 161 14.38 -9.59 3.13
CA PHE A 161 14.06 -8.33 2.49
C PHE A 161 15.24 -7.35 2.51
N ASN A 162 15.98 -7.29 3.61
CA ASN A 162 17.25 -6.56 3.67
C ASN A 162 18.22 -7.07 2.62
N LYS A 163 18.50 -8.37 2.65
CA LYS A 163 19.50 -8.98 1.78
C LYS A 163 19.23 -8.77 0.29
N VAL A 164 18.01 -8.94 -0.17
CA VAL A 164 17.69 -8.80 -1.61
C VAL A 164 17.91 -7.37 -2.11
N ASN A 165 17.70 -6.37 -1.28
CA ASN A 165 17.90 -4.97 -1.64
C ASN A 165 19.39 -4.56 -1.57
N GLU A 166 20.11 -5.05 -0.56
CA GLU A 166 21.56 -4.82 -0.46
C GLU A 166 22.32 -5.52 -1.61
N ASP A 167 21.99 -6.77 -1.90
CA ASP A 167 22.62 -7.53 -3.00
C ASP A 167 22.32 -6.91 -4.37
N TYR A 168 21.16 -6.29 -4.54
CA TYR A 168 20.79 -5.60 -5.78
C TYR A 168 21.49 -4.24 -5.91
N GLY A 169 21.96 -3.66 -4.82
CA GLY A 169 22.59 -2.34 -4.78
C GLY A 169 21.60 -1.18 -4.94
N SER A 170 20.37 -1.35 -4.45
CA SER A 170 19.30 -0.35 -4.57
C SER A 170 19.71 1.03 -4.03
N PHE A 171 20.56 1.08 -3.02
CA PHE A 171 20.91 2.30 -2.29
C PHE A 171 22.29 2.84 -2.60
N SER A 172 22.93 2.39 -3.69
CA SER A 172 24.26 2.83 -4.08
C SER A 172 24.29 4.34 -4.32
N ALA A 173 25.22 5.03 -3.66
CA ALA A 173 25.39 6.48 -3.80
C ALA A 173 25.84 6.86 -5.22
N ILE A 174 25.38 8.03 -5.68
CA ILE A 174 25.83 8.67 -6.91
C ILE A 174 26.32 10.10 -6.60
N PRO A 175 27.35 10.61 -7.30
CA PRO A 175 27.97 11.90 -6.98
C PRO A 175 26.99 13.08 -7.01
N GLU A 176 26.07 13.09 -7.97
CA GLU A 176 25.07 14.14 -8.14
C GLU A 176 24.09 14.20 -6.96
N ALA A 177 23.67 13.01 -6.46
CA ALA A 177 22.81 12.91 -5.30
C ALA A 177 23.54 13.26 -4.01
N GLN A 178 24.81 12.85 -3.86
CA GLN A 178 25.64 13.24 -2.71
C GLN A 178 25.74 14.76 -2.61
N LYS A 179 26.07 15.44 -3.71
CA LYS A 179 26.11 16.91 -3.73
C LYS A 179 24.80 17.55 -3.30
N LYS A 180 23.66 16.97 -3.73
CA LYS A 180 22.34 17.46 -3.34
C LYS A 180 22.07 17.22 -1.86
N VAL A 181 22.43 16.07 -1.33
CA VAL A 181 22.31 15.78 0.11
C VAL A 181 23.11 16.77 0.94
N ASP A 182 24.38 17.01 0.58
CA ASP A 182 25.27 17.94 1.28
C ASP A 182 24.69 19.36 1.30
N GLU A 183 24.13 19.82 0.16
CA GLU A 183 23.43 21.10 0.05
C GLU A 183 22.22 21.17 1.00
N LEU A 184 21.38 20.13 1.03
CA LEU A 184 20.15 20.10 1.81
C LEU A 184 20.39 20.08 3.32
N ILE A 185 21.40 19.37 3.78
CA ILE A 185 21.72 19.28 5.21
C ILE A 185 22.60 20.42 5.72
N GLN A 186 23.12 21.26 4.81
CA GLN A 186 23.94 22.40 5.19
C GLN A 186 23.19 23.32 6.17
N GLY A 187 23.82 23.61 7.30
CA GLY A 187 23.22 24.46 8.35
C GLY A 187 22.15 23.78 9.23
N LYS A 188 21.79 22.52 8.97
CA LYS A 188 20.90 21.75 9.84
C LYS A 188 21.66 21.24 11.05
N LYS A 189 21.14 21.54 12.24
CA LYS A 189 21.82 21.29 13.52
C LYS A 189 21.45 19.96 14.15
N THR A 190 20.20 19.53 14.00
CA THR A 190 19.68 18.33 14.64
C THR A 190 19.46 17.20 13.63
N GLU A 191 19.47 15.95 14.12
CA GLU A 191 19.14 14.79 13.28
C GLU A 191 17.75 14.93 12.65
N MET A 192 16.75 15.40 13.40
CA MET A 192 15.39 15.57 12.90
C MET A 192 15.29 16.63 11.80
N GLU A 193 16.03 17.74 11.90
CA GLU A 193 16.08 18.73 10.81
C GLU A 193 16.66 18.15 9.52
N LYS A 194 17.71 17.31 9.63
CA LYS A 194 18.32 16.63 8.48
C LYS A 194 17.36 15.61 7.89
N ILE A 195 16.77 14.75 8.72
CA ILE A 195 15.81 13.75 8.28
C ILE A 195 14.61 14.42 7.58
N ALA A 196 14.04 15.46 8.19
CA ALA A 196 12.89 16.15 7.64
C ALA A 196 13.17 16.80 6.28
N VAL A 197 14.29 17.52 6.14
CA VAL A 197 14.60 18.19 4.85
C VAL A 197 14.86 17.19 3.73
N LEU A 198 15.49 16.04 4.03
CA LEU A 198 15.71 14.99 3.04
C LEU A 198 14.39 14.32 2.65
N THR A 199 13.55 14.00 3.63
CA THR A 199 12.24 13.39 3.40
C THR A 199 11.34 14.28 2.55
N HIS A 200 11.24 15.57 2.91
CA HIS A 200 10.44 16.53 2.14
C HIS A 200 11.00 16.74 0.73
N TRP A 201 12.32 16.84 0.58
CA TRP A 201 12.89 16.99 -0.75
C TRP A 201 12.57 15.81 -1.66
N VAL A 202 12.68 14.58 -1.17
CA VAL A 202 12.33 13.37 -1.94
C VAL A 202 10.85 13.38 -2.30
N ALA A 203 9.98 13.68 -1.34
CA ALA A 203 8.54 13.74 -1.53
C ALA A 203 8.12 14.78 -2.58
N ASP A 204 8.79 15.94 -2.61
CA ASP A 204 8.48 17.05 -3.53
C ASP A 204 9.09 16.86 -4.92
N ASN A 205 10.18 16.09 -5.04
CA ASN A 205 10.98 16.00 -6.27
C ASN A 205 10.89 14.65 -6.99
N ILE A 206 10.39 13.60 -6.35
CA ILE A 206 10.18 12.29 -6.98
C ILE A 206 8.67 12.05 -7.10
N ARG A 207 8.14 12.19 -8.30
CA ARG A 207 6.70 12.07 -8.56
C ARG A 207 6.25 10.63 -8.48
N TYR A 208 5.14 10.37 -7.78
CA TYR A 208 4.51 9.05 -7.82
C TYR A 208 3.95 8.78 -9.21
N SER A 209 4.40 7.69 -9.81
CA SER A 209 3.95 7.27 -11.14
C SER A 209 3.80 5.74 -11.14
N GLY A 210 2.59 5.25 -11.38
CA GLY A 210 2.27 3.82 -11.49
C GLY A 210 2.74 3.17 -12.79
N ILE A 211 3.83 3.67 -13.38
CA ILE A 211 4.42 3.06 -14.56
C ILE A 211 4.97 1.70 -14.18
N SER A 212 4.53 0.65 -14.87
CA SER A 212 5.23 -0.63 -14.84
C SER A 212 6.63 -0.41 -15.43
N MET A 213 7.64 -0.59 -14.62
CA MET A 213 9.02 -0.29 -14.98
C MET A 213 9.75 -1.48 -15.63
N GLY A 214 8.99 -2.49 -16.07
CA GLY A 214 9.51 -3.64 -16.81
C GLY A 214 9.65 -4.93 -16.01
N LYS A 215 10.48 -5.84 -16.51
CA LYS A 215 10.68 -7.16 -15.88
C LYS A 215 11.34 -7.00 -14.49
N GLY A 216 10.78 -7.68 -13.50
CA GLY A 216 11.45 -7.84 -12.22
C GLY A 216 11.03 -6.92 -11.11
N GLU A 217 9.87 -6.36 -11.24
CA GLU A 217 9.28 -5.57 -10.18
C GLU A 217 8.67 -6.48 -9.11
N GLY A 218 9.36 -6.69 -8.06
CA GLY A 218 8.88 -7.37 -6.88
C GLY A 218 9.24 -6.56 -5.65
N TYR A 219 9.88 -7.23 -4.72
CA TYR A 219 10.37 -6.62 -3.48
C TYR A 219 11.69 -5.86 -3.64
N THR A 220 12.31 -5.88 -4.81
CA THR A 220 13.55 -5.15 -5.08
C THR A 220 13.26 -3.70 -5.43
N LEU A 221 13.89 -2.78 -4.73
CA LEU A 221 13.81 -1.35 -5.00
C LEU A 221 14.75 -0.99 -6.15
N HIS A 222 14.30 -0.18 -7.09
CA HIS A 222 15.14 0.29 -8.18
C HIS A 222 16.33 1.13 -7.66
N ASN A 223 17.41 1.16 -8.43
CA ASN A 223 18.60 1.87 -7.97
C ASN A 223 18.42 3.39 -7.98
N LEU A 224 19.17 4.06 -7.11
CA LEU A 224 19.11 5.52 -6.95
C LEU A 224 19.32 6.27 -8.27
N LYS A 225 20.25 5.84 -9.11
CA LYS A 225 20.59 6.54 -10.36
C LYS A 225 19.37 6.70 -11.25
N MET A 226 18.60 5.63 -11.42
CA MET A 226 17.37 5.63 -12.22
C MET A 226 16.34 6.58 -11.62
N ASN A 227 15.98 6.39 -10.35
CA ASN A 227 14.97 7.19 -9.68
C ASN A 227 15.32 8.68 -9.60
N TYR A 228 16.60 8.98 -9.35
CA TYR A 228 17.11 10.36 -9.28
C TYR A 228 17.12 11.05 -10.64
N THR A 229 17.38 10.32 -11.72
CA THR A 229 17.40 10.87 -13.08
C THR A 229 15.97 11.11 -13.60
N ASP A 230 15.12 10.10 -13.45
CA ASP A 230 13.77 10.10 -14.03
C ASP A 230 12.75 10.92 -13.21
N ARG A 231 13.09 11.21 -11.94
CA ARG A 231 12.24 11.98 -11.02
C ARG A 231 10.83 11.40 -10.87
N CYS A 232 10.70 10.08 -11.03
CA CYS A 232 9.43 9.39 -10.84
C CYS A 232 9.66 7.93 -10.46
N GLY A 233 8.64 7.34 -9.85
CA GLY A 233 8.61 5.94 -9.46
C GLY A 233 7.40 5.61 -8.63
N VAL A 234 7.30 4.37 -8.17
CA VAL A 234 6.27 3.92 -7.24
C VAL A 234 6.77 4.06 -5.79
N CYS A 235 5.96 3.67 -4.82
CA CYS A 235 6.31 3.80 -3.39
C CYS A 235 7.72 3.29 -3.05
N LYS A 236 8.10 2.12 -3.54
CA LYS A 236 9.42 1.52 -3.30
C LYS A 236 10.58 2.37 -3.86
N ASP A 237 10.37 3.02 -5.00
CA ASP A 237 11.40 3.86 -5.64
C ASP A 237 11.62 5.16 -4.88
N ILE A 238 10.51 5.74 -4.40
CA ILE A 238 10.52 6.94 -3.57
C ILE A 238 11.18 6.64 -2.23
N ALA A 239 10.78 5.53 -1.57
CA ALA A 239 11.41 5.08 -0.33
C ALA A 239 12.90 4.77 -0.53
N GLY A 240 13.27 4.07 -1.61
CA GLY A 240 14.65 3.75 -1.94
C GLY A 240 15.53 4.99 -2.15
N THR A 241 14.99 6.02 -2.80
CA THR A 241 15.67 7.30 -2.95
C THR A 241 15.91 7.96 -1.60
N LEU A 242 14.91 7.96 -0.71
CA LEU A 242 15.07 8.51 0.64
C LEU A 242 16.11 7.73 1.46
N ILE A 243 16.08 6.40 1.41
CA ILE A 243 17.07 5.56 2.11
C ILE A 243 18.49 5.90 1.66
N ALA A 244 18.71 6.00 0.35
CA ALA A 244 20.00 6.38 -0.20
C ALA A 244 20.43 7.78 0.27
N PHE A 245 19.52 8.75 0.30
CA PHE A 245 19.79 10.12 0.78
C PHE A 245 20.14 10.13 2.27
N LEU A 246 19.40 9.40 3.08
CA LEU A 246 19.70 9.26 4.51
C LEU A 246 21.08 8.63 4.74
N ARG A 247 21.40 7.57 3.99
CA ARG A 247 22.72 6.91 4.08
C ARG A 247 23.86 7.85 3.65
N MET A 248 23.67 8.62 2.59
CA MET A 248 24.65 9.65 2.17
C MET A 248 24.82 10.76 3.20
N ALA A 249 23.79 11.05 4.01
CA ALA A 249 23.86 11.98 5.14
C ALA A 249 24.42 11.34 6.44
N GLY A 250 24.84 10.06 6.40
CA GLY A 250 25.46 9.34 7.51
C GLY A 250 24.48 8.62 8.46
N PHE A 251 23.23 8.46 8.09
CA PHE A 251 22.25 7.70 8.88
C PHE A 251 22.23 6.21 8.50
N GLU A 252 21.92 5.36 9.47
CA GLU A 252 21.48 4.00 9.21
C GLU A 252 20.01 4.04 8.77
N ALA A 253 19.72 3.66 7.53
CA ALA A 253 18.36 3.65 6.99
C ALA A 253 18.11 2.41 6.12
N TYR A 254 16.89 1.87 6.19
CA TYR A 254 16.53 0.61 5.58
C TYR A 254 15.10 0.66 5.00
N PRO A 255 14.76 -0.21 4.04
CA PRO A 255 13.40 -0.31 3.55
C PRO A 255 12.51 -1.01 4.58
N ALA A 256 11.22 -0.68 4.56
CA ALA A 256 10.21 -1.37 5.34
C ALA A 256 8.97 -1.66 4.51
N MET A 257 8.38 -2.82 4.71
CA MET A 257 7.14 -3.24 4.07
C MET A 257 5.96 -2.95 4.98
N THR A 258 4.89 -2.42 4.42
CA THR A 258 3.63 -2.17 5.13
C THR A 258 2.42 -2.37 4.23
N MET A 259 1.23 -2.13 4.74
CA MET A 259 -0.03 -2.21 4.03
C MET A 259 -0.80 -0.90 4.18
N ALA A 260 -1.01 -0.20 3.07
CA ALA A 260 -1.99 0.88 3.00
C ALA A 260 -3.38 0.26 2.77
N GLY A 261 -4.14 0.07 3.84
CA GLY A 261 -5.43 -0.63 3.81
C GLY A 261 -5.66 -1.51 5.04
N SER A 262 -5.84 -2.80 4.81
CA SER A 262 -6.08 -3.75 5.89
C SER A 262 -4.84 -3.99 6.76
N ARG A 263 -5.07 -4.50 7.96
CA ARG A 263 -4.01 -4.74 8.94
C ARG A 263 -3.09 -5.89 8.52
N VAL A 264 -1.80 -5.70 8.70
CA VAL A 264 -0.81 -6.78 8.65
C VAL A 264 -0.90 -7.58 9.94
N GLU A 265 -1.19 -8.87 9.82
CA GLU A 265 -1.44 -9.76 10.96
C GLU A 265 -0.17 -10.47 11.43
N SER A 266 -0.31 -11.25 12.51
CA SER A 266 0.82 -11.95 13.15
C SER A 266 1.42 -13.08 12.29
N ILE A 267 0.63 -13.72 11.43
CA ILE A 267 1.13 -14.77 10.53
C ILE A 267 2.03 -14.16 9.46
N PRO A 268 3.26 -14.67 9.25
CA PRO A 268 4.22 -14.12 8.27
C PRO A 268 3.81 -14.38 6.82
N ALA A 269 2.65 -13.88 6.43
CA ALA A 269 2.15 -13.87 5.06
C ALA A 269 2.42 -12.50 4.42
N ASP A 270 2.70 -12.48 3.13
CA ASP A 270 3.05 -11.25 2.41
C ASP A 270 1.83 -10.36 2.15
N HIS A 271 1.27 -9.84 3.22
CA HIS A 271 0.15 -8.90 3.19
C HIS A 271 0.66 -7.46 3.12
N PHE A 272 1.43 -7.16 2.08
CA PHE A 272 2.03 -5.84 1.87
C PHE A 272 1.67 -5.32 0.49
N ASN A 273 1.40 -4.02 0.40
CA ASN A 273 1.20 -3.30 -0.86
C ASN A 273 1.97 -1.99 -0.90
N HIS A 274 2.71 -1.67 0.15
CA HIS A 274 3.40 -0.39 0.27
C HIS A 274 4.79 -0.58 0.87
N CYS A 275 5.73 0.23 0.40
CA CYS A 275 7.10 0.28 0.88
C CYS A 275 7.40 1.68 1.42
N VAL A 276 7.93 1.74 2.62
CA VAL A 276 8.35 2.94 3.32
C VAL A 276 9.82 2.83 3.73
N ALA A 277 10.37 3.86 4.32
CA ALA A 277 11.72 3.85 4.87
C ALA A 277 11.67 3.80 6.40
N VAL A 278 12.72 3.24 7.01
CA VAL A 278 13.02 3.41 8.43
C VAL A 278 14.41 3.99 8.59
N VAL A 279 14.57 4.90 9.54
CA VAL A 279 15.85 5.49 9.92
C VAL A 279 16.12 5.21 11.39
N LYS A 280 17.33 4.81 11.72
CA LYS A 280 17.78 4.61 13.09
C LYS A 280 18.20 5.94 13.69
N LEU A 281 17.53 6.36 14.73
CA LEU A 281 17.85 7.57 15.48
C LEU A 281 19.06 7.36 16.39
N SER A 282 19.66 8.44 16.86
CA SER A 282 20.74 8.41 17.84
C SER A 282 20.34 7.73 19.16
N SER A 283 19.04 7.64 19.46
CA SER A 283 18.48 6.84 20.57
C SER A 283 18.60 5.33 20.37
N GLY A 284 18.93 4.87 19.16
CA GLY A 284 18.92 3.45 18.77
C GLY A 284 17.57 2.92 18.29
N THR A 285 16.51 3.74 18.32
CA THR A 285 15.17 3.34 17.85
C THR A 285 15.02 3.59 16.36
N TYR A 286 14.23 2.75 15.67
CA TYR A 286 13.85 2.97 14.28
C TYR A 286 12.60 3.86 14.19
N MET A 287 12.68 4.87 13.35
CA MET A 287 11.59 5.78 13.03
C MET A 287 11.08 5.51 11.61
N PRO A 288 9.79 5.23 11.39
CA PRO A 288 9.22 5.08 10.06
C PRO A 288 9.10 6.44 9.36
N LEU A 289 9.34 6.44 8.05
CA LEU A 289 9.25 7.61 7.17
C LEU A 289 8.52 7.19 5.91
N ASP A 290 7.51 7.97 5.50
CA ASP A 290 6.80 7.74 4.26
C ASP A 290 6.87 8.95 3.32
N PRO A 291 7.87 9.02 2.43
CA PRO A 291 8.00 10.12 1.49
C PRO A 291 6.90 10.19 0.43
N THR A 292 6.09 9.13 0.27
CA THR A 292 4.99 9.09 -0.69
C THR A 292 3.86 10.06 -0.31
N TRP A 293 3.60 10.23 0.99
CA TRP A 293 2.47 11.01 1.51
C TRP A 293 2.87 12.31 2.21
N VAL A 294 4.15 12.48 2.52
CA VAL A 294 4.69 13.60 3.30
C VAL A 294 4.42 15.00 2.74
N PRO A 295 4.32 15.23 1.41
CA PRO A 295 3.98 16.58 0.93
C PRO A 295 2.69 17.14 1.49
N PHE A 296 1.86 16.26 2.03
CA PHE A 296 0.52 16.56 2.52
C PHE A 296 0.34 16.34 4.02
N CYS A 297 1.40 15.98 4.75
CA CYS A 297 1.37 15.66 6.17
C CYS A 297 2.44 16.44 6.92
N ARG A 298 2.13 16.79 8.17
CA ARG A 298 3.10 17.40 9.08
C ARG A 298 4.12 16.39 9.58
N GLU A 299 3.65 15.20 9.88
CA GLU A 299 4.47 14.06 10.22
C GLU A 299 5.25 13.58 9.00
N LEU A 300 6.38 12.93 9.23
CA LEU A 300 7.21 12.36 8.17
C LEU A 300 6.70 10.99 7.68
N TRP A 301 5.49 10.63 8.06
CA TRP A 301 4.77 9.42 7.66
C TRP A 301 3.26 9.71 7.58
N SER A 302 2.49 8.85 6.92
CA SER A 302 1.06 9.10 6.72
C SER A 302 0.22 8.66 7.92
N SER A 303 -0.70 9.53 8.36
CA SER A 303 -1.70 9.18 9.36
C SER A 303 -2.70 8.10 8.87
N ALA A 304 -2.78 7.85 7.56
CA ALA A 304 -3.55 6.74 7.01
C ALA A 304 -2.96 5.36 7.35
N GLU A 305 -1.71 5.33 7.80
CA GLU A 305 -0.97 4.12 8.17
C GLU A 305 -0.70 4.04 9.68
N GLN A 306 -1.29 4.90 10.48
CA GLN A 306 -1.11 4.82 11.93
C GLN A 306 -1.77 3.57 12.50
N GLN A 307 -1.20 3.02 13.58
CA GLN A 307 -1.57 1.72 14.17
C GLN A 307 -1.50 0.56 13.17
N GLN A 308 -0.71 0.71 12.12
CA GLN A 308 -0.43 -0.33 11.14
C GLN A 308 0.87 -1.04 11.48
N ASN A 309 0.91 -2.34 11.29
CA ASN A 309 2.14 -3.10 11.38
C ASN A 309 3.00 -2.87 10.14
N TYR A 310 4.30 -2.72 10.34
CA TYR A 310 5.29 -2.68 9.29
C TYR A 310 6.49 -3.57 9.61
N LEU A 311 7.16 -4.09 8.60
CA LEU A 311 8.32 -4.96 8.74
C LEU A 311 9.59 -4.24 8.24
N PRO A 312 10.48 -3.80 9.13
CA PRO A 312 11.79 -3.28 8.72
C PRO A 312 12.65 -4.37 8.09
N GLY A 313 13.27 -4.08 6.96
CA GLY A 313 14.28 -4.93 6.32
C GLY A 313 15.68 -4.60 6.82
N VAL A 314 16.01 -5.02 8.03
CA VAL A 314 17.27 -4.68 8.73
C VAL A 314 18.23 -5.87 8.81
N PRO A 315 19.56 -5.63 8.87
CA PRO A 315 20.54 -6.71 8.82
C PRO A 315 20.53 -7.66 10.02
N GLU A 316 20.04 -7.21 11.17
CA GLU A 316 19.85 -8.05 12.36
C GLU A 316 18.54 -8.84 12.36
N GLY A 317 17.66 -8.55 11.41
CA GLY A 317 16.28 -9.06 11.39
C GLY A 317 15.38 -8.35 12.41
N SER A 318 14.12 -8.17 12.05
CA SER A 318 13.13 -7.50 12.91
C SER A 318 11.83 -8.30 12.95
N ASP A 319 11.12 -8.21 14.04
CA ASP A 319 9.71 -8.55 14.09
C ASP A 319 8.87 -7.39 13.56
N LEU A 320 7.56 -7.56 13.47
CA LEU A 320 6.65 -6.47 13.14
C LEU A 320 6.80 -5.33 14.14
N CYS A 321 6.86 -4.12 13.61
CA CYS A 321 6.80 -2.88 14.35
C CYS A 321 5.45 -2.21 14.12
N LEU A 322 5.02 -1.39 15.07
CA LEU A 322 3.75 -0.65 14.98
C LEU A 322 4.04 0.81 14.64
N THR A 323 3.35 1.36 13.64
CA THR A 323 3.42 2.79 13.36
C THR A 323 2.80 3.60 14.51
N PRO A 324 3.40 4.74 14.88
CA PRO A 324 2.89 5.54 15.98
C PRO A 324 1.51 6.15 15.65
N VAL A 325 0.79 6.53 16.67
CA VAL A 325 -0.45 7.31 16.56
C VAL A 325 -0.10 8.78 16.65
N SER A 326 -0.53 9.57 15.67
CA SER A 326 -0.40 11.02 15.76
C SER A 326 -1.47 11.58 16.69
N ALA A 327 -1.10 12.54 17.52
CA ALA A 327 -2.03 13.19 18.42
C ALA A 327 -3.14 13.92 17.64
N PRO A 328 -4.41 13.83 18.04
CA PRO A 328 -5.53 14.44 17.31
C PRO A 328 -5.38 15.96 17.17
N GLU A 329 -4.70 16.61 18.10
CA GLU A 329 -4.39 18.03 18.06
C GLU A 329 -3.51 18.45 16.88
N ASN A 330 -2.80 17.49 16.26
CA ASN A 330 -2.01 17.70 15.05
C ASN A 330 -2.86 17.68 13.77
N HIS A 331 -4.14 17.31 13.87
CA HIS A 331 -5.04 17.11 12.72
C HIS A 331 -6.29 17.97 12.88
N TYR A 332 -6.24 19.21 12.43
CA TYR A 332 -7.40 20.09 12.56
C TYR A 332 -7.66 20.94 11.32
N VAL A 333 -8.92 21.31 11.15
CA VAL A 333 -9.36 22.46 10.31
C VAL A 333 -9.94 23.51 11.23
N ARG A 334 -9.41 24.72 11.13
CA ARG A 334 -9.92 25.89 11.84
C ARG A 334 -10.43 26.90 10.83
N ILE A 335 -11.70 27.25 10.93
CA ILE A 335 -12.35 28.24 10.07
C ILE A 335 -12.68 29.45 10.92
N LYS A 336 -12.13 30.61 10.57
CA LYS A 336 -12.51 31.90 11.12
C LYS A 336 -13.27 32.66 10.06
N ALA A 337 -14.43 33.20 10.39
CA ALA A 337 -15.26 33.96 9.49
C ALA A 337 -15.70 35.27 10.13
N ASN A 338 -15.58 36.36 9.34
CA ASN A 338 -16.13 37.67 9.68
C ASN A 338 -17.26 37.96 8.68
N ASN A 339 -18.48 37.86 9.17
CA ASN A 339 -19.65 37.89 8.30
C ASN A 339 -20.57 39.05 8.68
N ARG A 340 -21.24 39.63 7.67
CA ARG A 340 -22.30 40.60 7.81
C ARG A 340 -23.57 40.09 7.13
N LEU A 341 -24.65 40.07 7.89
CA LEU A 341 -25.99 39.76 7.37
C LEU A 341 -26.73 41.08 7.13
N ASP A 342 -27.21 41.32 5.91
CA ASP A 342 -28.03 42.46 5.59
C ASP A 342 -29.55 42.23 5.85
N ALA A 343 -30.35 43.33 5.75
CA ALA A 343 -31.78 43.26 5.97
C ALA A 343 -32.54 42.39 4.94
N LYS A 344 -31.89 42.04 3.83
CA LYS A 344 -32.46 41.16 2.78
C LYS A 344 -32.11 39.69 2.95
N GLY A 345 -31.36 39.38 4.00
CA GLY A 345 -30.91 38.02 4.27
C GLY A 345 -29.65 37.58 3.49
N THR A 346 -28.93 38.57 2.90
CA THR A 346 -27.67 38.24 2.24
C THR A 346 -26.53 38.24 3.25
N LEU A 347 -25.82 37.11 3.33
CA LEU A 347 -24.62 36.95 4.13
C LEU A 347 -23.39 37.23 3.27
N THR A 348 -22.62 38.25 3.64
CA THR A 348 -21.32 38.57 3.02
C THR A 348 -20.23 38.40 4.07
N GLY A 349 -19.15 37.76 3.72
CA GLY A 349 -18.09 37.51 4.69
C GLY A 349 -16.75 37.13 4.11
N GLN A 350 -15.76 37.11 4.98
CA GLN A 350 -14.40 36.70 4.69
C GLN A 350 -14.06 35.51 5.57
N PHE A 351 -13.47 34.47 4.97
CA PHE A 351 -13.06 33.26 5.64
C PHE A 351 -11.55 33.12 5.67
N THR A 352 -11.02 32.69 6.78
CA THR A 352 -9.66 32.20 6.90
C THR A 352 -9.69 30.74 7.31
N ILE A 353 -9.14 29.87 6.49
CA ILE A 353 -9.04 28.44 6.77
C ILE A 353 -7.59 28.12 7.10
N THR A 354 -7.37 27.51 8.26
CA THR A 354 -6.08 26.99 8.69
C THR A 354 -6.24 25.49 8.94
N ALA A 355 -5.33 24.70 8.44
CA ALA A 355 -5.35 23.24 8.62
C ALA A 355 -3.96 22.71 8.94
N GLU A 356 -3.90 21.62 9.69
CA GLU A 356 -2.67 20.87 9.95
C GLU A 356 -2.92 19.36 9.83
N GLY A 357 -1.84 18.61 9.65
CA GLY A 357 -1.83 17.15 9.56
C GLY A 357 -2.65 16.63 8.37
N GLN A 358 -3.44 15.61 8.57
CA GLN A 358 -4.30 15.03 7.54
C GLN A 358 -5.31 16.05 6.96
N SER A 359 -5.74 16.99 7.78
CA SER A 359 -6.65 18.06 7.33
C SER A 359 -5.95 19.04 6.38
N ASP A 360 -4.67 19.38 6.61
CA ASP A 360 -3.85 20.14 5.68
C ASP A 360 -3.70 19.40 4.36
N SER A 361 -3.39 18.11 4.42
CA SER A 361 -3.31 17.26 3.23
C SER A 361 -4.54 17.37 2.35
N ASN A 362 -5.73 17.30 2.92
CA ASN A 362 -6.99 17.36 2.18
C ASN A 362 -7.21 18.73 1.52
N ILE A 363 -6.91 19.83 2.22
CA ILE A 363 -7.08 21.19 1.69
C ILE A 363 -5.99 21.50 0.67
N ARG A 364 -4.75 21.18 0.97
CA ARG A 364 -3.60 21.43 0.09
C ARG A 364 -3.73 20.71 -1.25
N ARG A 365 -4.36 19.54 -1.27
CA ARG A 365 -4.60 18.78 -2.50
C ARG A 365 -5.40 19.57 -3.53
N ILE A 366 -6.29 20.46 -3.12
CA ILE A 366 -7.03 21.36 -4.02
C ILE A 366 -6.07 22.21 -4.86
N PHE A 367 -4.97 22.63 -4.27
CA PHE A 367 -4.00 23.55 -4.86
C PHE A 367 -2.79 22.85 -5.51
N THR A 368 -2.53 21.58 -5.18
CA THR A 368 -1.34 20.86 -5.65
C THR A 368 -1.63 19.86 -6.74
N THR A 369 -2.85 19.33 -6.84
CA THR A 369 -3.23 18.33 -7.86
C THR A 369 -3.95 18.93 -9.07
N GLY A 370 -4.41 20.17 -8.99
CA GLY A 370 -5.08 20.88 -10.07
C GLY A 370 -4.24 22.04 -10.64
N TRP A 371 -4.59 22.47 -11.85
CA TRP A 371 -4.00 23.69 -12.44
C TRP A 371 -4.45 24.92 -11.66
N GLN A 372 -3.59 25.94 -11.57
CA GLN A 372 -3.94 27.21 -10.91
C GLN A 372 -5.24 27.84 -11.44
N SER A 373 -5.51 27.68 -12.72
CA SER A 373 -6.77 28.15 -13.34
C SER A 373 -8.03 27.44 -12.81
N GLN A 374 -7.89 26.31 -12.12
CA GLN A 374 -9.00 25.54 -11.54
C GLN A 374 -9.23 25.85 -10.06
N TRP A 375 -8.33 26.59 -9.40
CA TRP A 375 -8.43 26.86 -7.96
C TRP A 375 -9.70 27.59 -7.57
N GLN A 376 -10.06 28.63 -8.35
CA GLN A 376 -11.30 29.37 -8.11
C GLN A 376 -12.52 28.46 -8.19
N ALA A 377 -12.64 27.65 -9.23
CA ALA A 377 -13.77 26.73 -9.40
C ALA A 377 -13.83 25.67 -8.28
N ALA A 378 -12.66 25.21 -7.79
CA ALA A 378 -12.60 24.28 -6.67
C ALA A 378 -13.08 24.93 -5.37
N LEU A 379 -12.70 26.17 -5.10
CA LEU A 379 -13.18 26.94 -3.93
C LEU A 379 -14.68 27.25 -4.04
N GLU A 380 -15.17 27.65 -5.21
CA GLU A 380 -16.60 27.86 -5.45
C GLU A 380 -17.41 26.58 -5.21
N SER A 381 -16.90 25.44 -5.63
CA SER A 381 -17.54 24.15 -5.35
C SER A 381 -17.70 23.86 -3.85
N GLN A 382 -16.71 24.24 -3.02
CA GLN A 382 -16.80 24.12 -1.57
C GLN A 382 -17.88 25.06 -0.98
N LEU A 383 -17.97 26.29 -1.50
CA LEU A 383 -18.99 27.25 -1.07
C LEU A 383 -20.40 26.79 -1.47
N LEU A 384 -20.58 26.24 -2.68
CA LEU A 384 -21.85 25.71 -3.17
C LEU A 384 -22.35 24.52 -2.34
N ALA A 385 -21.45 23.75 -1.73
CA ALA A 385 -21.82 22.69 -0.78
C ALA A 385 -22.47 23.26 0.51
N VAL A 386 -22.13 24.48 0.89
CA VAL A 386 -22.73 25.18 2.04
C VAL A 386 -24.03 25.87 1.66
N SER A 387 -24.08 26.54 0.51
CA SER A 387 -25.29 27.19 -0.01
C SER A 387 -25.29 27.19 -1.53
N PRO A 388 -26.37 26.70 -2.17
CA PRO A 388 -26.47 26.65 -3.64
C PRO A 388 -26.44 28.02 -4.33
N LYS A 389 -26.58 29.11 -3.58
CA LYS A 389 -26.53 30.51 -4.08
C LYS A 389 -25.24 31.22 -3.71
N ALA A 390 -24.31 30.52 -3.06
CA ALA A 390 -23.02 31.13 -2.69
C ALA A 390 -22.19 31.50 -3.93
N ARG A 391 -21.44 32.59 -3.83
CA ARG A 391 -20.51 33.05 -4.86
C ARG A 391 -19.20 33.45 -4.22
N LEU A 392 -18.10 33.08 -4.84
CA LEU A 392 -16.77 33.58 -4.50
C LEU A 392 -16.62 34.98 -5.15
N ILE A 393 -16.21 35.96 -4.36
CA ILE A 393 -16.04 37.35 -4.85
C ILE A 393 -14.57 37.59 -5.14
N SER A 394 -13.64 37.07 -4.31
CA SER A 394 -12.18 37.20 -4.48
C SER A 394 -11.46 36.11 -3.68
#